data_67cd3fb1d26a02f0546a837bb7e7013b
#
_entry.id   67cd3fb1d26a02f0546a837bb7e7013b
#
_cell.length_a   1.000
_cell.length_b   1.000
_cell.length_c   1.000
_cell.angle_alpha   90.00
_cell.angle_beta   90.00
_cell.angle_gamma   90.00
#
_symmetry.space_group_name_H-M   'P 1'
#
loop_
_entity.id
_entity.type
_entity.pdbx_description
1 polymer ?
#
loop_
_entity_poly.entity_id
_entity_poly.type
_entity_poly.pdbx_seq_one_letter_code
_entity_poly.pdbx_strand_id
1 'polypeptide(L)'
;MAIISKENILKVLTAFNPWWKTGAVNPRMSKTYKRFAFHEAMKRLDQIDIRRTVVLTGTRRVGKTTIQYQMIETLLERGIAPQKIVFISMDHPMLKLSGVNDVLECYHENIYAEQDVYYFFDEIQYAQDWDKWLKTIYDMQPDTQVVATGSASPALIKGNQESGAGRWTVIQVPTMSFYEYCEILNLDRPELPKNFKATHMLHMTQQDRTRIMMQLSKVQNHFNRYLQVGGFPELALADNDLMAQQVMREDVVDKVLKRDLPSLYNIRNATELERIFLYLCNVSSEIVSIEAIAKELSGVSRPTVENYIQYLESANLIYQSWPVDMAGKRVLKAKPKIYIADAAIRNAVLMDDSLLTDPVEMGKIVETAVYKHVAAFYYQKATSVGYFRGGKKNKEIDIVVDYHNAGNILIEVKYREGAPIPDDDAIAELCAEASAAIIVTKSASDFGVHNTKSGKDMLRIPAFAFLYLLGHAEKNGYKGIG
;
A
#
# COMPACT_ATOMS: atom_id res chain seq x y z
N MET A 1 -32.16 25.37 4.96
CA MET A 1 -31.47 26.00 6.14
C MET A 1 -30.17 25.28 6.33
N ALA A 2 -29.04 25.99 6.33
CA ALA A 2 -27.75 25.39 6.66
C ALA A 2 -27.85 24.88 8.11
N ILE A 3 -27.56 23.59 8.31
CA ILE A 3 -27.61 22.95 9.62
C ILE A 3 -26.52 23.55 10.56
N ILE A 4 -25.41 24.02 9.98
CA ILE A 4 -24.25 24.61 10.67
C ILE A 4 -24.06 26.06 10.21
N SER A 5 -23.83 26.99 11.14
CA SER A 5 -23.58 28.38 10.78
C SER A 5 -22.21 28.59 10.12
N LYS A 6 -22.09 29.55 9.19
CA LYS A 6 -20.82 29.91 8.53
C LYS A 6 -19.72 30.27 9.57
N GLU A 7 -20.08 30.92 10.69
CA GLU A 7 -19.14 31.21 11.78
C GLU A 7 -18.52 29.95 12.38
N ASN A 8 -19.33 28.89 12.59
CA ASN A 8 -18.83 27.62 13.12
C ASN A 8 -17.96 26.89 12.09
N ILE A 9 -18.33 26.93 10.80
CA ILE A 9 -17.49 26.38 9.72
C ILE A 9 -16.15 27.10 9.70
N LEU A 10 -16.13 28.43 9.76
CA LEU A 10 -14.91 29.24 9.74
C LEU A 10 -14.00 28.97 10.95
N LYS A 11 -14.57 28.79 12.15
CA LYS A 11 -13.82 28.39 13.35
C LYS A 11 -13.11 27.05 13.16
N VAL A 12 -13.80 26.05 12.60
CA VAL A 12 -13.23 24.73 12.34
C VAL A 12 -12.15 24.83 11.27
N LEU A 13 -12.40 25.52 10.17
CA LEU A 13 -11.39 25.72 9.11
C LEU A 13 -10.14 26.39 9.65
N THR A 14 -10.29 27.48 10.44
CA THR A 14 -9.15 28.19 11.02
C THR A 14 -8.34 27.29 11.97
N ALA A 15 -8.99 26.41 12.72
CA ALA A 15 -8.30 25.47 13.60
C ALA A 15 -7.48 24.42 12.85
N PHE A 16 -7.99 23.92 11.70
CA PHE A 16 -7.27 22.99 10.85
C PHE A 16 -6.18 23.62 9.98
N ASN A 17 -6.22 24.96 9.77
CA ASN A 17 -5.32 25.71 8.89
C ASN A 17 -4.50 26.77 9.66
N PRO A 18 -3.69 26.38 10.65
CA PRO A 18 -2.95 27.31 11.47
C PRO A 18 -1.95 28.18 10.67
N TRP A 19 -1.47 27.70 9.51
CA TRP A 19 -0.55 28.42 8.64
C TRP A 19 -1.13 29.72 8.09
N TRP A 20 -2.45 29.90 8.02
CA TRP A 20 -3.04 31.18 7.65
C TRP A 20 -2.60 32.33 8.56
N LYS A 21 -2.24 32.01 9.81
CA LYS A 21 -1.76 32.97 10.83
C LYS A 21 -0.26 32.86 11.07
N THR A 22 0.27 31.64 11.08
CA THR A 22 1.66 31.34 11.48
C THR A 22 2.64 31.27 10.32
N GLY A 23 2.14 31.08 9.09
CA GLY A 23 2.95 30.81 7.90
C GLY A 23 3.58 29.42 7.84
N ALA A 24 3.31 28.53 8.81
CA ALA A 24 3.97 27.24 8.91
C ALA A 24 3.01 26.13 9.37
N VAL A 25 3.28 24.89 8.94
CA VAL A 25 2.63 23.67 9.45
C VAL A 25 3.23 23.31 10.79
N ASN A 26 2.41 22.78 11.70
CA ASN A 26 2.92 22.25 12.97
C ASN A 26 3.82 21.00 12.69
N PRO A 27 5.09 20.98 13.13
CA PRO A 27 6.01 19.85 12.85
C PRO A 27 5.51 18.50 13.38
N ARG A 28 4.62 18.49 14.36
CA ARG A 28 3.98 17.25 14.84
C ARG A 28 3.05 16.63 13.77
N MET A 29 2.54 17.41 12.84
CA MET A 29 1.61 16.98 11.78
C MET A 29 2.37 16.56 10.51
N SER A 30 3.39 17.33 10.08
CA SER A 30 4.11 17.07 8.83
C SER A 30 5.16 15.96 8.94
N LYS A 31 5.72 15.71 10.15
CA LYS A 31 6.78 14.71 10.34
C LYS A 31 7.95 14.84 9.35
N THR A 32 9.14 14.43 9.74
CA THR A 32 10.36 14.62 8.94
C THR A 32 10.48 13.64 7.78
N TYR A 33 10.12 12.37 7.98
CA TYR A 33 10.28 11.35 6.95
C TYR A 33 9.18 11.46 5.89
N LYS A 34 9.60 11.68 4.64
CA LYS A 34 8.71 11.75 3.46
C LYS A 34 8.66 10.39 2.77
N ARG A 35 7.48 9.77 2.75
CA ARG A 35 7.22 8.47 2.15
C ARG A 35 7.29 8.51 0.61
N PHE A 36 7.43 7.35 -0.05
CA PHE A 36 7.43 7.28 -1.52
C PHE A 36 6.18 7.90 -2.14
N ALA A 37 5.01 7.66 -1.54
CA ALA A 37 3.76 8.24 -1.99
C ALA A 37 3.74 9.78 -1.93
N PHE A 38 4.48 10.42 -1.00
CA PHE A 38 4.66 11.87 -0.98
C PHE A 38 5.36 12.37 -2.26
N HIS A 39 6.46 11.72 -2.65
CA HIS A 39 7.22 12.13 -3.84
C HIS A 39 6.40 11.97 -5.12
N GLU A 40 5.63 10.86 -5.23
CA GLU A 40 4.74 10.66 -6.38
C GLU A 40 3.60 11.68 -6.40
N ALA A 41 3.01 12.00 -5.23
CA ALA A 41 1.95 13.00 -5.11
C ALA A 41 2.44 14.41 -5.51
N MET A 42 3.61 14.83 -5.00
CA MET A 42 4.20 16.12 -5.39
C MET A 42 4.51 16.17 -6.88
N LYS A 43 5.09 15.11 -7.45
CA LYS A 43 5.33 15.02 -8.89
C LYS A 43 4.05 15.19 -9.71
N ARG A 44 2.93 14.59 -9.28
CA ARG A 44 1.63 14.74 -9.96
C ARG A 44 1.05 16.14 -9.80
N LEU A 45 1.19 16.73 -8.62
CA LEU A 45 0.75 18.08 -8.35
C LEU A 45 1.50 19.12 -9.21
N ASP A 46 2.80 18.88 -9.45
CA ASP A 46 3.68 19.75 -10.23
C ASP A 46 3.50 19.58 -11.77
N GLN A 47 2.73 18.59 -12.23
CA GLN A 47 2.44 18.39 -13.66
C GLN A 47 1.36 19.37 -14.15
N ILE A 48 1.77 20.54 -14.63
CA ILE A 48 0.87 21.58 -15.13
C ILE A 48 0.22 21.17 -16.46
N ASP A 49 0.97 20.53 -17.38
CA ASP A 49 0.51 20.17 -18.72
C ASP A 49 -0.63 19.13 -18.72
N ILE A 50 -0.67 18.28 -17.70
CA ILE A 50 -1.70 17.26 -17.51
C ILE A 50 -2.26 17.43 -16.10
N ARG A 51 -3.05 18.48 -15.92
CA ARG A 51 -3.71 18.73 -14.63
C ARG A 51 -4.61 17.57 -14.24
N ARG A 52 -4.47 17.07 -13.02
CA ARG A 52 -5.33 16.04 -12.44
C ARG A 52 -5.46 16.24 -10.93
N THR A 53 -6.64 15.98 -10.40
CA THR A 53 -6.82 15.82 -8.95
C THR A 53 -6.00 14.63 -8.47
N VAL A 54 -5.17 14.82 -7.45
CA VAL A 54 -4.40 13.77 -6.82
C VAL A 54 -5.24 13.12 -5.73
N VAL A 55 -5.46 11.81 -5.83
CA VAL A 55 -6.26 11.06 -4.84
C VAL A 55 -5.38 10.01 -4.16
N LEU A 56 -5.10 10.20 -2.87
CA LEU A 56 -4.33 9.27 -2.05
C LEU A 56 -5.26 8.22 -1.43
N THR A 57 -5.08 6.96 -1.76
CA THR A 57 -5.86 5.85 -1.21
C THR A 57 -4.98 4.91 -0.40
N GLY A 58 -5.53 4.28 0.61
CA GLY A 58 -4.79 3.32 1.45
C GLY A 58 -5.49 3.10 2.78
N THR A 59 -5.14 2.04 3.48
CA THR A 59 -5.76 1.73 4.78
C THR A 59 -5.55 2.85 5.80
N ARG A 60 -6.27 2.79 6.91
CA ARG A 60 -6.08 3.74 8.02
C ARG A 60 -4.65 3.69 8.56
N ARG A 61 -4.16 4.82 9.11
CA ARG A 61 -2.85 4.96 9.77
C ARG A 61 -1.61 4.72 8.89
N VAL A 62 -1.75 4.62 7.56
CA VAL A 62 -0.58 4.56 6.65
C VAL A 62 0.07 5.92 6.39
N GLY A 63 -0.49 7.01 6.93
CA GLY A 63 0.10 8.35 6.86
C GLY A 63 -0.42 9.24 5.73
N LYS A 64 -1.61 8.97 5.15
CA LYS A 64 -2.21 9.83 4.09
C LYS A 64 -2.33 11.29 4.49
N THR A 65 -2.91 11.57 5.65
CA THR A 65 -3.06 12.93 6.21
C THR A 65 -1.70 13.59 6.47
N THR A 66 -0.71 12.81 6.96
CA THR A 66 0.67 13.31 7.14
C THR A 66 1.28 13.71 5.80
N ILE A 67 1.06 12.92 4.73
CA ILE A 67 1.51 13.28 3.38
C ILE A 67 0.90 14.60 2.94
N GLN A 68 -0.39 14.84 3.17
CA GLN A 68 -1.01 16.13 2.86
C GLN A 68 -0.35 17.30 3.61
N TYR A 69 -0.09 17.16 4.91
CA TYR A 69 0.60 18.20 5.67
C TYR A 69 2.04 18.44 5.18
N GLN A 70 2.75 17.38 4.77
CA GLN A 70 4.08 17.52 4.15
C GLN A 70 4.01 18.23 2.79
N MET A 71 2.97 17.98 1.99
CA MET A 71 2.73 18.69 0.74
C MET A 71 2.44 20.17 0.99
N ILE A 72 1.59 20.49 1.97
CA ILE A 72 1.27 21.86 2.40
C ILE A 72 2.55 22.57 2.86
N GLU A 73 3.36 21.95 3.73
CA GLU A 73 4.64 22.49 4.18
C GLU A 73 5.57 22.79 3.00
N THR A 74 5.67 21.88 2.04
CA THR A 74 6.49 22.07 0.84
C THR A 74 5.99 23.23 -0.04
N LEU A 75 4.68 23.42 -0.17
CA LEU A 75 4.11 24.56 -0.89
C LEU A 75 4.40 25.89 -0.18
N LEU A 76 4.29 25.94 1.13
CA LEU A 76 4.65 27.11 1.94
C LEU A 76 6.14 27.45 1.81
N GLU A 77 7.03 26.44 1.86
CA GLU A 77 8.48 26.59 1.64
C GLU A 77 8.81 27.13 0.23
N ARG A 78 7.97 26.82 -0.77
CA ARG A 78 8.08 27.35 -2.13
C ARG A 78 7.54 28.79 -2.27
N GLY A 79 7.03 29.38 -1.19
CA GLY A 79 6.52 30.76 -1.16
C GLY A 79 5.07 30.91 -1.61
N ILE A 80 4.29 29.83 -1.71
CA ILE A 80 2.85 29.92 -1.94
C ILE A 80 2.20 30.62 -0.74
N ALA A 81 1.37 31.63 -1.00
CA ALA A 81 0.69 32.39 0.04
C ALA A 81 -0.16 31.44 0.93
N PRO A 82 -0.03 31.52 2.26
CA PRO A 82 -0.72 30.61 3.17
C PRO A 82 -2.24 30.55 2.97
N GLN A 83 -2.86 31.68 2.62
CA GLN A 83 -4.30 31.79 2.37
C GLN A 83 -4.76 31.04 1.13
N LYS A 84 -3.87 30.76 0.14
CA LYS A 84 -4.15 29.94 -1.04
C LYS A 84 -4.21 28.45 -0.76
N ILE A 85 -3.85 28.02 0.44
CA ILE A 85 -3.78 26.60 0.81
C ILE A 85 -4.81 26.33 1.89
N VAL A 86 -5.78 25.45 1.60
CA VAL A 86 -6.82 25.06 2.56
C VAL A 86 -6.89 23.56 2.73
N PHE A 87 -6.84 23.12 3.98
CA PHE A 87 -7.07 21.72 4.41
C PHE A 87 -8.45 21.60 5.01
N ILE A 88 -9.21 20.60 4.56
CA ILE A 88 -10.62 20.37 4.92
C ILE A 88 -10.77 18.89 5.30
N SER A 89 -11.00 18.60 6.58
CA SER A 89 -11.24 17.24 7.08
C SER A 89 -12.72 16.90 7.04
N MET A 90 -13.13 16.07 6.08
CA MET A 90 -14.55 15.73 5.85
C MET A 90 -15.11 14.71 6.85
N ASP A 91 -14.28 14.13 7.72
CA ASP A 91 -14.75 13.30 8.84
C ASP A 91 -15.11 14.13 10.09
N HIS A 92 -14.76 15.43 10.11
CA HIS A 92 -15.16 16.32 11.19
C HIS A 92 -16.68 16.50 11.22
N PRO A 93 -17.36 16.29 12.37
CA PRO A 93 -18.83 16.26 12.44
C PRO A 93 -19.52 17.48 11.83
N MET A 94 -19.02 18.68 12.08
CA MET A 94 -19.61 19.90 11.51
C MET A 94 -19.42 20.02 9.99
N LEU A 95 -18.21 19.72 9.48
CA LEU A 95 -17.93 19.82 8.03
C LEU A 95 -18.67 18.74 7.24
N LYS A 96 -18.78 17.53 7.79
CA LYS A 96 -19.59 16.45 7.21
C LYS A 96 -21.05 16.83 7.03
N LEU A 97 -21.63 17.59 7.98
CA LEU A 97 -23.03 18.03 7.94
C LEU A 97 -23.25 19.27 7.06
N SER A 98 -22.21 20.07 6.82
CA SER A 98 -22.33 21.32 6.03
C SER A 98 -22.33 21.10 4.52
N GLY A 99 -21.76 19.98 4.05
CA GLY A 99 -21.53 19.80 2.61
C GLY A 99 -20.30 20.56 2.09
N VAL A 100 -19.79 20.13 0.93
CA VAL A 100 -18.59 20.70 0.33
C VAL A 100 -18.82 22.16 -0.08
N ASN A 101 -19.98 22.47 -0.68
CA ASN A 101 -20.27 23.83 -1.17
C ASN A 101 -20.23 24.88 -0.06
N ASP A 102 -20.94 24.64 1.04
CA ASP A 102 -21.02 25.60 2.15
C ASP A 102 -19.65 25.87 2.77
N VAL A 103 -18.78 24.82 2.81
CA VAL A 103 -17.43 24.93 3.31
C VAL A 103 -16.55 25.78 2.38
N LEU A 104 -16.64 25.56 1.06
CA LEU A 104 -15.86 26.31 0.07
C LEU A 104 -16.35 27.77 -0.02
N GLU A 105 -17.66 28.01 -0.01
CA GLU A 105 -18.21 29.38 0.03
C GLU A 105 -17.73 30.13 1.26
N CYS A 106 -17.79 29.50 2.46
CA CYS A 106 -17.32 30.11 3.69
C CYS A 106 -15.82 30.47 3.63
N TYR A 107 -14.98 29.61 3.02
CA TYR A 107 -13.57 29.88 2.81
C TYR A 107 -13.34 31.06 1.86
N HIS A 108 -13.99 31.10 0.70
CA HIS A 108 -13.81 32.16 -0.29
C HIS A 108 -14.32 33.51 0.20
N GLU A 109 -15.41 33.54 0.96
CA GLU A 109 -15.95 34.80 1.51
C GLU A 109 -15.07 35.40 2.63
N ASN A 110 -14.32 34.59 3.37
CA ASN A 110 -13.66 35.04 4.61
C ASN A 110 -12.12 34.98 4.57
N ILE A 111 -11.52 34.17 3.71
CA ILE A 111 -10.07 33.91 3.72
C ILE A 111 -9.42 34.29 2.40
N TYR A 112 -9.90 33.76 1.26
CA TYR A 112 -9.29 33.99 -0.04
C TYR A 112 -10.32 33.89 -1.16
N ALA A 113 -10.59 35.03 -1.84
CA ALA A 113 -11.68 35.14 -2.80
C ALA A 113 -11.39 34.56 -4.19
N GLU A 114 -10.10 34.45 -4.57
CA GLU A 114 -9.69 33.97 -5.90
C GLU A 114 -9.78 32.44 -6.03
N GLN A 115 -9.70 31.93 -7.29
CA GLN A 115 -9.86 30.52 -7.61
C GLN A 115 -8.53 29.76 -7.78
N ASP A 116 -7.37 30.42 -7.70
CA ASP A 116 -6.04 29.82 -7.80
C ASP A 116 -5.58 29.20 -6.47
N VAL A 117 -6.27 28.17 -6.04
CA VAL A 117 -6.23 27.57 -4.69
C VAL A 117 -5.70 26.15 -4.72
N TYR A 118 -5.06 25.74 -3.62
CA TYR A 118 -4.69 24.35 -3.32
C TYR A 118 -5.66 23.78 -2.28
N TYR A 119 -6.60 22.94 -2.72
CA TYR A 119 -7.52 22.23 -1.83
C TYR A 119 -6.93 20.90 -1.40
N PHE A 120 -6.89 20.68 -0.09
CA PHE A 120 -6.54 19.40 0.55
C PHE A 120 -7.77 18.85 1.27
N PHE A 121 -8.45 17.88 0.67
CA PHE A 121 -9.59 17.20 1.29
C PHE A 121 -9.11 15.93 1.98
N ASP A 122 -9.29 15.83 3.28
CA ASP A 122 -9.01 14.61 4.03
C ASP A 122 -10.29 13.82 4.26
N GLU A 123 -10.20 12.47 4.07
CA GLU A 123 -11.31 11.52 4.18
C GLU A 123 -12.55 11.94 3.34
N ILE A 124 -12.32 12.29 2.07
CA ILE A 124 -13.34 12.88 1.16
C ILE A 124 -14.59 12.01 1.00
N GLN A 125 -14.49 10.67 1.19
CA GLN A 125 -15.62 9.75 1.09
C GLN A 125 -16.74 10.01 2.10
N TYR A 126 -16.50 10.81 3.13
CA TYR A 126 -17.54 11.23 4.06
C TYR A 126 -18.35 12.44 3.59
N ALA A 127 -17.91 13.11 2.53
CA ALA A 127 -18.67 14.18 1.90
C ALA A 127 -19.75 13.61 0.98
N GLN A 128 -20.97 14.12 1.07
CA GLN A 128 -22.04 13.74 0.16
C GLN A 128 -21.72 14.24 -1.27
N ASP A 129 -21.94 13.40 -2.28
CA ASP A 129 -21.71 13.73 -3.69
C ASP A 129 -20.26 14.24 -3.99
N TRP A 130 -19.29 13.80 -3.22
CA TRP A 130 -17.89 14.26 -3.31
C TRP A 130 -17.30 14.13 -4.72
N ASP A 131 -17.66 13.10 -5.47
CA ASP A 131 -17.20 12.85 -6.84
C ASP A 131 -17.70 13.91 -7.82
N LYS A 132 -18.97 14.34 -7.66
CA LYS A 132 -19.55 15.44 -8.43
C LYS A 132 -18.87 16.76 -8.09
N TRP A 133 -18.56 17.00 -6.81
CA TRP A 133 -17.84 18.21 -6.37
C TRP A 133 -16.43 18.26 -6.92
N LEU A 134 -15.65 17.17 -6.84
CA LEU A 134 -14.32 17.13 -7.44
C LEU A 134 -14.35 17.35 -8.96
N LYS A 135 -15.36 16.78 -9.63
CA LYS A 135 -15.58 17.02 -11.06
C LYS A 135 -15.90 18.48 -11.34
N THR A 136 -16.80 19.11 -10.58
CA THR A 136 -17.18 20.51 -10.74
C THR A 136 -15.99 21.45 -10.56
N ILE A 137 -15.18 21.24 -9.50
CA ILE A 137 -13.95 21.99 -9.25
C ILE A 137 -12.98 21.82 -10.43
N TYR A 138 -12.77 20.60 -10.89
CA TYR A 138 -11.88 20.31 -12.01
C TYR A 138 -12.33 21.01 -13.30
N ASP A 139 -13.63 20.95 -13.63
CA ASP A 139 -14.16 21.45 -14.89
C ASP A 139 -14.30 22.99 -14.88
N MET A 140 -14.58 23.62 -13.72
CA MET A 140 -14.90 25.04 -13.60
C MET A 140 -13.74 25.92 -13.08
N GLN A 141 -12.75 25.33 -12.42
CA GLN A 141 -11.65 26.06 -11.75
C GLN A 141 -10.29 25.61 -12.31
N PRO A 142 -9.87 26.06 -13.50
CA PRO A 142 -8.68 25.56 -14.19
C PRO A 142 -7.36 25.81 -13.42
N ASP A 143 -7.27 26.85 -12.60
CA ASP A 143 -6.08 27.23 -11.85
C ASP A 143 -6.03 26.58 -10.46
N THR A 144 -7.08 25.88 -10.06
CA THR A 144 -7.18 25.17 -8.77
C THR A 144 -6.49 23.81 -8.84
N GLN A 145 -5.72 23.49 -7.80
CA GLN A 145 -5.12 22.18 -7.59
C GLN A 145 -5.82 21.46 -6.45
N VAL A 146 -6.05 20.16 -6.60
CA VAL A 146 -6.78 19.37 -5.61
C VAL A 146 -6.03 18.11 -5.22
N VAL A 147 -5.87 17.90 -3.92
CA VAL A 147 -5.38 16.68 -3.30
C VAL A 147 -6.44 16.14 -2.37
N ALA A 148 -6.89 14.92 -2.58
CA ALA A 148 -7.89 14.28 -1.72
C ALA A 148 -7.33 12.99 -1.12
N THR A 149 -7.79 12.63 0.10
CA THR A 149 -7.52 11.31 0.68
C THR A 149 -8.79 10.53 0.90
N GLY A 150 -8.66 9.19 0.90
CA GLY A 150 -9.74 8.30 1.31
C GLY A 150 -9.24 6.93 1.74
N SER A 151 -9.89 6.37 2.74
CA SER A 151 -9.50 5.07 3.31
C SER A 151 -10.06 3.86 2.53
N ALA A 152 -11.05 4.07 1.66
CA ALA A 152 -11.67 3.01 0.87
C ALA A 152 -11.62 3.32 -0.62
N SER A 153 -10.77 2.60 -1.32
CA SER A 153 -10.54 2.75 -2.77
C SER A 153 -11.78 2.64 -3.68
N PRO A 154 -12.82 1.81 -3.42
CA PRO A 154 -13.90 1.66 -4.39
C PRO A 154 -14.95 2.76 -4.37
N ALA A 155 -15.17 3.42 -3.23
CA ALA A 155 -15.97 4.64 -3.27
C ALA A 155 -15.30 5.64 -4.21
N LEU A 156 -13.96 5.74 -4.12
CA LEU A 156 -13.13 6.56 -5.00
C LEU A 156 -13.02 5.98 -6.42
N ILE A 157 -13.04 4.65 -6.59
CA ILE A 157 -13.00 3.98 -7.90
C ILE A 157 -14.37 4.00 -8.60
N LYS A 158 -15.50 3.86 -7.89
CA LYS A 158 -16.85 3.99 -8.47
C LYS A 158 -17.08 5.40 -8.99
N GLY A 159 -16.72 6.43 -8.22
CA GLY A 159 -16.70 7.81 -8.71
C GLY A 159 -15.76 8.00 -9.90
N ASN A 160 -14.66 7.22 -10.01
CA ASN A 160 -13.73 7.26 -11.12
C ASN A 160 -14.30 6.73 -12.44
N GLN A 161 -15.29 5.81 -12.41
CA GLN A 161 -15.89 5.26 -13.64
C GLN A 161 -16.82 6.24 -14.36
N GLU A 162 -17.52 7.11 -13.64
CA GLU A 162 -18.49 8.05 -14.22
C GLU A 162 -18.02 9.51 -14.20
N SER A 163 -17.51 9.98 -13.06
CA SER A 163 -17.15 11.40 -12.86
C SER A 163 -15.63 11.67 -13.01
N GLY A 164 -14.81 10.68 -12.71
CA GLY A 164 -13.36 10.83 -12.58
C GLY A 164 -12.53 10.43 -13.79
N ALA A 165 -13.15 9.86 -14.84
CA ALA A 165 -12.41 9.42 -16.03
C ALA A 165 -11.59 10.57 -16.65
N GLY A 166 -10.26 10.44 -16.60
CA GLY A 166 -9.34 11.46 -17.11
C GLY A 166 -9.11 12.68 -16.21
N ARG A 167 -9.82 12.83 -15.06
CA ARG A 167 -9.77 14.02 -14.19
C ARG A 167 -8.92 13.84 -12.95
N TRP A 168 -8.74 12.61 -12.45
CA TRP A 168 -7.90 12.36 -11.28
C TRP A 168 -6.89 11.23 -11.47
N THR A 169 -5.86 11.27 -10.67
CA THR A 169 -4.84 10.23 -10.57
C THR A 169 -4.90 9.63 -9.18
N VAL A 170 -5.16 8.34 -9.12
CA VAL A 170 -5.15 7.60 -7.85
C VAL A 170 -3.74 7.13 -7.54
N ILE A 171 -3.24 7.49 -6.37
CA ILE A 171 -1.96 7.04 -5.81
C ILE A 171 -2.27 6.13 -4.62
N GLN A 172 -1.89 4.88 -4.73
CA GLN A 172 -2.00 3.95 -3.61
C GLN A 172 -0.90 4.24 -2.59
N VAL A 173 -1.28 4.38 -1.33
CA VAL A 173 -0.38 4.52 -0.17
C VAL A 173 -0.40 3.18 0.59
N PRO A 174 0.46 2.21 0.22
CA PRO A 174 0.52 0.93 0.92
C PRO A 174 1.09 1.12 2.33
N THR A 175 1.04 0.09 3.16
CA THR A 175 1.84 0.06 4.38
C THR A 175 3.32 0.17 4.01
N MET A 176 4.16 0.76 4.88
CA MET A 176 5.59 1.00 4.59
C MET A 176 6.30 -0.28 4.13
N SER A 177 7.17 -0.14 3.16
CA SER A 177 8.16 -1.16 2.82
C SER A 177 9.17 -1.32 3.96
N PHE A 178 9.90 -2.45 3.98
CA PHE A 178 10.98 -2.66 4.95
C PHE A 178 12.08 -1.58 4.82
N TYR A 179 12.30 -1.07 3.60
CA TYR A 179 13.18 0.05 3.37
C TYR A 179 12.69 1.33 4.07
N GLU A 180 11.40 1.73 3.88
CA GLU A 180 10.81 2.89 4.54
C GLU A 180 10.80 2.74 6.07
N TYR A 181 10.57 1.51 6.56
CA TYR A 181 10.65 1.18 7.99
C TYR A 181 12.07 1.45 8.55
N CYS A 182 13.12 1.02 7.85
CA CYS A 182 14.49 1.31 8.27
C CYS A 182 14.80 2.82 8.24
N GLU A 183 14.29 3.53 7.24
CA GLU A 183 14.49 4.97 7.11
C GLU A 183 13.79 5.79 8.21
N ILE A 184 12.53 5.45 8.55
CA ILE A 184 11.78 6.20 9.59
C ILE A 184 12.37 5.98 10.98
N LEU A 185 12.97 4.82 11.24
CA LEU A 185 13.70 4.51 12.47
C LEU A 185 15.12 5.05 12.47
N ASN A 186 15.56 5.67 11.38
CA ASN A 186 16.91 6.21 11.20
C ASN A 186 18.01 5.17 11.48
N LEU A 187 17.79 3.94 11.00
CA LEU A 187 18.75 2.84 11.15
C LEU A 187 19.99 3.05 10.25
N ASP A 188 21.09 2.35 10.60
CA ASP A 188 22.32 2.39 9.82
C ASP A 188 22.07 1.88 8.39
N ARG A 189 22.34 2.72 7.40
CA ARG A 189 22.00 2.45 6.00
C ARG A 189 23.03 1.57 5.34
N PRO A 190 22.63 0.49 4.65
CA PRO A 190 23.47 -0.22 3.72
C PRO A 190 24.03 0.70 2.62
N GLU A 191 25.34 0.68 2.44
CA GLU A 191 25.99 1.38 1.34
C GLU A 191 25.87 0.56 0.05
N LEU A 192 24.97 0.98 -0.83
CA LEU A 192 24.66 0.29 -2.07
C LEU A 192 24.96 1.16 -3.29
N PRO A 193 25.33 0.54 -4.43
CA PRO A 193 25.50 1.28 -5.68
C PRO A 193 24.23 2.04 -6.08
N LYS A 194 24.39 3.16 -6.75
CA LYS A 194 23.25 3.94 -7.26
C LYS A 194 22.41 3.09 -8.23
N ASN A 195 21.10 3.14 -8.12
CA ASN A 195 20.14 2.38 -8.93
C ASN A 195 20.30 0.85 -8.86
N PHE A 196 20.83 0.34 -7.74
CA PHE A 196 21.07 -1.09 -7.57
C PHE A 196 19.76 -1.88 -7.39
N LYS A 197 19.62 -2.98 -8.14
CA LYS A 197 18.47 -3.90 -8.08
C LYS A 197 18.94 -5.31 -7.72
N ALA A 198 18.10 -6.12 -7.12
CA ALA A 198 18.41 -7.51 -6.78
C ALA A 198 18.90 -8.32 -8.00
N THR A 199 18.27 -8.13 -9.16
CA THR A 199 18.65 -8.82 -10.41
C THR A 199 20.06 -8.52 -10.90
N HIS A 200 20.66 -7.38 -10.54
CA HIS A 200 22.05 -7.09 -10.90
C HIS A 200 23.03 -8.07 -10.25
N MET A 201 22.67 -8.68 -9.13
CA MET A 201 23.51 -9.67 -8.45
C MET A 201 23.76 -10.94 -9.28
N LEU A 202 22.88 -11.27 -10.23
CA LEU A 202 23.07 -12.40 -11.13
C LEU A 202 24.36 -12.28 -11.97
N HIS A 203 24.74 -11.05 -12.30
CA HIS A 203 25.89 -10.75 -13.18
C HIS A 203 27.15 -10.30 -12.42
N MET A 204 27.13 -10.33 -11.07
CA MET A 204 28.26 -9.91 -10.23
C MET A 204 29.20 -11.09 -9.91
N THR A 205 30.44 -10.77 -9.55
CA THR A 205 31.37 -11.76 -8.98
C THR A 205 30.89 -12.22 -7.60
N GLN A 206 31.35 -13.38 -7.15
CA GLN A 206 31.05 -13.86 -5.79
C GLN A 206 31.53 -12.88 -4.71
N GLN A 207 32.70 -12.27 -4.91
CA GLN A 207 33.26 -11.30 -3.97
C GLN A 207 32.40 -10.05 -3.85
N ASP A 208 31.92 -9.50 -4.97
CA ASP A 208 31.04 -8.32 -4.97
C ASP A 208 29.68 -8.63 -4.34
N ARG A 209 29.10 -9.79 -4.64
CA ARG A 209 27.88 -10.26 -3.98
C ARG A 209 28.02 -10.33 -2.47
N THR A 210 29.13 -10.90 -1.98
CA THR A 210 29.42 -10.99 -0.54
C THR A 210 29.53 -9.60 0.08
N ARG A 211 30.18 -8.64 -0.57
CA ARG A 211 30.28 -7.25 -0.10
C ARG A 211 28.89 -6.61 0.03
N ILE A 212 28.03 -6.75 -0.98
CA ILE A 212 26.65 -6.23 -0.92
C ILE A 212 25.86 -6.88 0.21
N MET A 213 25.98 -8.21 0.38
CA MET A 213 25.28 -8.92 1.44
C MET A 213 25.72 -8.49 2.84
N MET A 214 27.02 -8.22 3.04
CA MET A 214 27.53 -7.66 4.30
C MET A 214 26.91 -6.29 4.61
N GLN A 215 26.72 -5.43 3.61
CA GLN A 215 26.02 -4.15 3.82
C GLN A 215 24.57 -4.37 4.19
N LEU A 216 23.85 -5.25 3.49
CA LEU A 216 22.45 -5.55 3.75
C LEU A 216 22.24 -6.18 5.13
N SER A 217 23.20 -6.94 5.67
CA SER A 217 23.12 -7.55 7.00
C SER A 217 22.98 -6.54 8.13
N LYS A 218 23.31 -5.26 7.93
CA LYS A 218 23.10 -4.19 8.92
C LYS A 218 21.66 -4.05 9.37
N VAL A 219 20.69 -4.34 8.48
CA VAL A 219 19.26 -4.20 8.77
C VAL A 219 18.58 -5.52 9.13
N GLN A 220 19.30 -6.65 9.09
CA GLN A 220 18.73 -7.99 9.32
C GLN A 220 18.01 -8.12 10.67
N ASN A 221 18.60 -7.62 11.75
CA ASN A 221 18.08 -7.74 13.11
C ASN A 221 16.72 -7.02 13.31
N HIS A 222 16.39 -6.09 12.44
CA HIS A 222 15.13 -5.34 12.51
C HIS A 222 13.99 -6.01 11.73
N PHE A 223 14.28 -7.07 10.98
CA PHE A 223 13.30 -7.68 10.10
C PHE A 223 12.16 -8.38 10.86
N ASN A 224 12.47 -9.12 11.93
CA ASN A 224 11.44 -9.79 12.73
C ASN A 224 10.48 -8.77 13.38
N ARG A 225 11.02 -7.68 13.94
CA ARG A 225 10.18 -6.63 14.50
C ARG A 225 9.31 -5.96 13.42
N TYR A 226 9.86 -5.74 12.22
CA TYR A 226 9.07 -5.25 11.10
C TYR A 226 7.89 -6.17 10.75
N LEU A 227 8.09 -7.50 10.74
CA LEU A 227 7.01 -8.46 10.51
C LEU A 227 5.96 -8.44 11.64
N GLN A 228 6.37 -8.09 12.86
CA GLN A 228 5.51 -8.05 14.03
C GLN A 228 4.66 -6.78 14.13
N VAL A 229 5.24 -5.60 13.92
CA VAL A 229 4.56 -4.30 14.06
C VAL A 229 4.09 -3.73 12.72
N GLY A 230 4.58 -4.25 11.62
CA GLY A 230 4.18 -3.90 10.26
C GLY A 230 4.68 -2.57 9.74
N GLY A 231 4.14 -2.23 8.58
CA GLY A 231 4.47 -1.02 7.84
C GLY A 231 3.61 0.20 8.22
N PHE A 232 3.20 0.34 9.48
CA PHE A 232 2.44 1.50 9.96
C PHE A 232 3.37 2.47 10.69
N PRO A 233 3.52 3.74 10.19
CA PRO A 233 4.52 4.68 10.73
C PRO A 233 4.46 4.88 12.24
N GLU A 234 3.27 5.06 12.79
CA GLU A 234 3.07 5.28 14.22
C GLU A 234 3.45 4.05 15.06
N LEU A 235 3.11 2.86 14.56
CA LEU A 235 3.38 1.60 15.25
C LEU A 235 4.87 1.21 15.17
N ALA A 236 5.52 1.50 14.05
CA ALA A 236 6.95 1.30 13.88
C ALA A 236 7.77 2.12 14.89
N LEU A 237 7.29 3.32 15.23
CA LEU A 237 7.91 4.24 16.20
C LEU A 237 7.50 3.96 17.66
N ALA A 238 6.59 3.01 17.91
CA ALA A 238 6.18 2.67 19.27
C ALA A 238 7.28 1.90 20.00
N ASP A 239 7.45 2.20 21.29
CA ASP A 239 8.45 1.52 22.16
C ASP A 239 7.96 0.14 22.65
N ASN A 240 6.65 -0.10 22.60
CA ASN A 240 6.02 -1.33 23.09
C ASN A 240 5.28 -2.04 21.95
N ASP A 241 5.80 -3.21 21.55
CA ASP A 241 5.27 -3.98 20.42
C ASP A 241 3.88 -4.59 20.71
N LEU A 242 3.58 -4.95 21.97
CA LEU A 242 2.27 -5.46 22.36
C LEU A 242 1.21 -4.35 22.26
N MET A 243 1.54 -3.15 22.74
CA MET A 243 0.66 -1.98 22.57
C MET A 243 0.46 -1.63 21.10
N ALA A 244 1.51 -1.74 20.27
CA ALA A 244 1.42 -1.52 18.83
C ALA A 244 0.43 -2.50 18.19
N GLN A 245 0.45 -3.78 18.56
CA GLN A 245 -0.51 -4.79 18.07
C GLN A 245 -1.95 -4.51 18.53
N GLN A 246 -2.16 -4.08 19.78
CA GLN A 246 -3.48 -3.69 20.27
C GLN A 246 -4.04 -2.51 19.48
N VAL A 247 -3.24 -1.46 19.28
CA VAL A 247 -3.62 -0.30 18.47
C VAL A 247 -3.89 -0.70 17.01
N MET A 248 -3.10 -1.62 16.43
CA MET A 248 -3.35 -2.18 15.12
C MET A 248 -4.74 -2.81 15.03
N ARG A 249 -5.08 -3.67 15.98
CA ARG A 249 -6.37 -4.33 16.03
C ARG A 249 -7.52 -3.34 16.15
N GLU A 250 -7.46 -2.46 17.15
CA GLU A 250 -8.55 -1.54 17.46
C GLU A 250 -8.72 -0.45 16.39
N ASP A 251 -7.65 0.17 15.97
CA ASP A 251 -7.70 1.38 15.14
C ASP A 251 -7.61 1.11 13.64
N VAL A 252 -6.97 0.02 13.23
CA VAL A 252 -6.86 -0.33 11.81
C VAL A 252 -7.96 -1.35 11.45
N VAL A 253 -8.01 -2.48 12.17
CA VAL A 253 -8.90 -3.58 11.80
C VAL A 253 -10.34 -3.33 12.24
N ASP A 254 -10.59 -3.15 13.54
CA ASP A 254 -11.95 -3.06 14.09
C ASP A 254 -12.69 -1.82 13.56
N LYS A 255 -12.02 -0.67 13.46
CA LYS A 255 -12.66 0.52 12.90
C LYS A 255 -13.04 0.35 11.43
N VAL A 256 -12.21 -0.32 10.63
CA VAL A 256 -12.53 -0.58 9.22
C VAL A 256 -13.69 -1.56 9.10
N LEU A 257 -13.65 -2.68 9.83
CA LEU A 257 -14.67 -3.73 9.74
C LEU A 257 -16.01 -3.33 10.36
N LYS A 258 -16.01 -2.62 11.52
CA LYS A 258 -17.22 -2.31 12.30
C LYS A 258 -17.82 -0.94 11.98
N ARG A 259 -17.07 -0.01 11.39
CA ARG A 259 -17.51 1.35 11.14
C ARG A 259 -17.41 1.75 9.67
N ASP A 260 -16.20 1.68 9.07
CA ASP A 260 -15.97 2.27 7.77
C ASP A 260 -16.67 1.49 6.65
N LEU A 261 -16.41 0.20 6.53
CA LEU A 261 -17.03 -0.64 5.52
C LEU A 261 -18.55 -0.73 5.68
N PRO A 262 -19.13 -0.96 6.89
CA PRO A 262 -20.57 -0.92 7.09
C PRO A 262 -21.21 0.41 6.68
N SER A 263 -20.58 1.54 7.00
CA SER A 263 -21.09 2.87 6.62
C SER A 263 -21.04 3.12 5.12
N LEU A 264 -19.98 2.67 4.42
CA LEU A 264 -19.78 2.91 2.99
C LEU A 264 -20.63 2.00 2.09
N TYR A 265 -20.82 0.75 2.51
CA TYR A 265 -21.51 -0.27 1.71
C TYR A 265 -22.87 -0.69 2.25
N ASN A 266 -23.37 0.00 3.28
CA ASN A 266 -24.63 -0.33 3.96
C ASN A 266 -24.68 -1.80 4.42
N ILE A 267 -23.57 -2.30 4.98
CA ILE A 267 -23.47 -3.67 5.47
C ILE A 267 -24.33 -3.80 6.73
N ARG A 268 -25.32 -4.69 6.68
CA ARG A 268 -26.26 -4.91 7.80
C ARG A 268 -25.68 -5.82 8.88
N ASN A 269 -24.78 -6.73 8.50
CA ASN A 269 -24.19 -7.72 9.39
C ASN A 269 -22.66 -7.63 9.37
N ALA A 270 -22.11 -6.73 10.19
CA ALA A 270 -20.65 -6.58 10.34
C ALA A 270 -19.99 -7.84 10.91
N THR A 271 -20.71 -8.64 11.69
CA THR A 271 -20.16 -9.89 12.27
C THR A 271 -19.80 -10.91 11.19
N GLU A 272 -20.57 -11.02 10.12
CA GLU A 272 -20.22 -11.88 8.98
C GLU A 272 -18.93 -11.41 8.28
N LEU A 273 -18.79 -10.11 8.09
CA LEU A 273 -17.58 -9.51 7.51
C LEU A 273 -16.36 -9.81 8.38
N GLU A 274 -16.48 -9.67 9.71
CA GLU A 274 -15.42 -9.99 10.66
C GLU A 274 -15.02 -11.47 10.61
N ARG A 275 -16.01 -12.38 10.56
CA ARG A 275 -15.76 -13.83 10.46
C ARG A 275 -15.06 -14.19 9.15
N ILE A 276 -15.44 -13.58 8.03
CA ILE A 276 -14.77 -13.76 6.74
C ILE A 276 -13.33 -13.27 6.84
N PHE A 277 -13.11 -12.08 7.40
CA PHE A 277 -11.76 -11.53 7.55
C PHE A 277 -10.88 -12.40 8.45
N LEU A 278 -11.40 -12.90 9.58
CA LEU A 278 -10.71 -13.83 10.46
C LEU A 278 -10.33 -15.14 9.72
N TYR A 279 -11.26 -15.69 8.93
CA TYR A 279 -10.98 -16.85 8.09
C TYR A 279 -9.82 -16.56 7.11
N LEU A 280 -9.85 -15.41 6.43
CA LEU A 280 -8.80 -15.00 5.49
C LEU A 280 -7.44 -14.80 6.18
N CYS A 281 -7.42 -14.33 7.43
CA CYS A 281 -6.19 -14.25 8.22
C CYS A 281 -5.57 -15.63 8.45
N ASN A 282 -6.38 -16.66 8.71
CA ASN A 282 -5.88 -18.03 8.90
C ASN A 282 -5.33 -18.66 7.62
N VAL A 283 -5.94 -18.36 6.46
CA VAL A 283 -5.56 -18.92 5.15
C VAL A 283 -4.74 -17.94 4.29
N SER A 284 -4.10 -16.95 4.92
CA SER A 284 -3.24 -16.01 4.17
C SER A 284 -2.15 -16.77 3.43
N SER A 285 -1.84 -16.34 2.20
CA SER A 285 -0.98 -16.99 1.21
C SER A 285 -1.50 -18.33 0.63
N GLU A 286 -2.78 -18.67 0.84
CA GLU A 286 -3.38 -19.87 0.27
C GLU A 286 -4.38 -19.55 -0.85
N ILE A 287 -4.62 -20.53 -1.73
CA ILE A 287 -5.65 -20.44 -2.77
C ILE A 287 -7.02 -20.64 -2.13
N VAL A 288 -7.87 -19.64 -2.25
CA VAL A 288 -9.15 -19.59 -1.54
C VAL A 288 -10.33 -19.89 -2.47
N SER A 289 -11.23 -20.74 -2.01
CA SER A 289 -12.52 -21.03 -2.66
C SER A 289 -13.64 -20.27 -1.97
N ILE A 290 -14.35 -19.43 -2.70
CA ILE A 290 -15.53 -18.69 -2.21
C ILE A 290 -16.61 -19.67 -1.75
N GLU A 291 -16.79 -20.78 -2.46
CA GLU A 291 -17.73 -21.84 -2.07
C GLU A 291 -17.34 -22.49 -0.74
N ALA A 292 -16.05 -22.69 -0.48
CA ALA A 292 -15.58 -23.24 0.78
C ALA A 292 -15.83 -22.27 1.95
N ILE A 293 -15.57 -20.96 1.76
CA ILE A 293 -15.89 -19.94 2.76
C ILE A 293 -17.41 -19.91 3.04
N ALA A 294 -18.25 -19.88 2.02
CA ALA A 294 -19.69 -19.84 2.18
C ALA A 294 -20.23 -21.08 2.92
N LYS A 295 -19.63 -22.26 2.69
CA LYS A 295 -19.97 -23.51 3.39
C LYS A 295 -19.52 -23.48 4.86
N GLU A 296 -18.30 -23.02 5.13
CA GLU A 296 -17.74 -22.90 6.48
C GLU A 296 -18.54 -21.94 7.36
N LEU A 297 -18.95 -20.82 6.76
CA LEU A 297 -19.71 -19.77 7.43
C LEU A 297 -21.23 -19.96 7.28
N SER A 298 -21.74 -21.16 7.53
CA SER A 298 -23.14 -21.57 7.34
C SER A 298 -24.16 -20.40 7.44
N GLY A 299 -24.92 -20.16 6.34
CA GLY A 299 -25.89 -19.07 6.23
C GLY A 299 -25.44 -17.84 5.41
N VAL A 300 -24.18 -17.78 5.02
CA VAL A 300 -23.66 -16.69 4.16
C VAL A 300 -23.71 -17.12 2.70
N SER A 301 -24.35 -16.32 1.85
CA SER A 301 -24.46 -16.64 0.43
C SER A 301 -23.12 -16.40 -0.32
N ARG A 302 -22.87 -17.16 -1.39
CA ARG A 302 -21.71 -16.95 -2.25
C ARG A 302 -21.56 -15.49 -2.73
N PRO A 303 -22.60 -14.81 -3.24
CA PRO A 303 -22.48 -13.39 -3.63
C PRO A 303 -22.10 -12.47 -2.47
N THR A 304 -22.55 -12.78 -1.25
CA THR A 304 -22.19 -12.00 -0.06
C THR A 304 -20.69 -12.15 0.24
N VAL A 305 -20.15 -13.37 0.16
CA VAL A 305 -18.71 -13.62 0.35
C VAL A 305 -17.88 -12.89 -0.71
N GLU A 306 -18.29 -12.96 -1.99
CA GLU A 306 -17.63 -12.24 -3.10
C GLU A 306 -17.60 -10.72 -2.85
N ASN A 307 -18.74 -10.14 -2.46
CA ASN A 307 -18.81 -8.72 -2.14
C ASN A 307 -17.92 -8.34 -0.95
N TYR A 308 -17.92 -9.13 0.12
CA TYR A 308 -17.11 -8.84 1.30
C TYR A 308 -15.62 -8.95 1.02
N ILE A 309 -15.17 -9.91 0.21
CA ILE A 309 -13.78 -9.97 -0.25
C ILE A 309 -13.42 -8.72 -1.07
N GLN A 310 -14.29 -8.27 -1.97
CA GLN A 310 -14.09 -7.02 -2.71
C GLN A 310 -14.03 -5.79 -1.79
N TYR A 311 -14.87 -5.73 -0.75
CA TYR A 311 -14.85 -4.62 0.21
C TYR A 311 -13.56 -4.62 1.06
N LEU A 312 -13.08 -5.79 1.47
CA LEU A 312 -11.82 -5.93 2.20
C LEU A 312 -10.60 -5.55 1.34
N GLU A 313 -10.56 -5.97 0.07
CA GLU A 313 -9.51 -5.58 -0.87
C GLU A 313 -9.53 -4.07 -1.09
N SER A 314 -10.70 -3.52 -1.24
CA SER A 314 -10.88 -2.11 -1.44
C SER A 314 -10.54 -1.24 -0.24
N ALA A 315 -10.69 -1.77 0.96
CA ALA A 315 -10.20 -1.15 2.19
C ALA A 315 -8.68 -1.31 2.37
N ASN A 316 -7.99 -1.95 1.42
CA ASN A 316 -6.58 -2.29 1.50
C ASN A 316 -6.23 -3.14 2.73
N LEU A 317 -7.13 -4.05 3.13
CA LEU A 317 -6.88 -5.05 4.18
C LEU A 317 -6.37 -6.38 3.62
N ILE A 318 -6.66 -6.66 2.35
CA ILE A 318 -6.20 -7.85 1.62
C ILE A 318 -5.77 -7.51 0.20
N TYR A 319 -5.01 -8.41 -0.40
CA TYR A 319 -4.75 -8.48 -1.83
C TYR A 319 -5.29 -9.78 -2.40
N GLN A 320 -5.83 -9.73 -3.62
CA GLN A 320 -6.16 -10.91 -4.42
C GLN A 320 -5.09 -11.12 -5.49
N SER A 321 -4.33 -12.21 -5.38
CA SER A 321 -3.38 -12.66 -6.39
C SER A 321 -4.07 -13.66 -7.31
N TRP A 322 -4.22 -13.32 -8.57
CA TRP A 322 -4.85 -14.19 -9.55
C TRP A 322 -3.80 -14.97 -10.33
N PRO A 323 -4.11 -16.22 -10.73
CA PRO A 323 -3.15 -16.98 -11.52
C PRO A 323 -3.00 -16.37 -12.92
N VAL A 324 -1.77 -16.39 -13.38
CA VAL A 324 -1.36 -15.98 -14.72
C VAL A 324 -0.72 -17.17 -15.43
N ASP A 325 -0.87 -17.26 -16.75
CA ASP A 325 -0.07 -18.18 -17.53
C ASP A 325 1.32 -17.58 -17.84
N MET A 326 2.22 -18.36 -18.41
CA MET A 326 3.56 -17.86 -18.75
C MET A 326 3.55 -16.82 -19.87
N ALA A 327 2.45 -16.68 -20.63
CA ALA A 327 2.22 -15.61 -21.58
C ALA A 327 1.62 -14.34 -20.96
N GLY A 328 1.49 -14.31 -19.62
CA GLY A 328 0.97 -13.15 -18.86
C GLY A 328 -0.56 -13.02 -18.89
N LYS A 329 -1.28 -13.97 -19.45
CA LYS A 329 -2.75 -13.91 -19.49
C LYS A 329 -3.36 -14.39 -18.18
N ARG A 330 -4.25 -13.57 -17.61
CA ARG A 330 -5.02 -13.97 -16.43
C ARG A 330 -5.94 -15.16 -16.73
N VAL A 331 -5.90 -16.18 -15.90
CA VAL A 331 -6.76 -17.37 -16.02
C VAL A 331 -8.12 -17.08 -15.36
N LEU A 332 -9.12 -16.72 -16.16
CA LEU A 332 -10.41 -16.18 -15.70
C LEU A 332 -11.25 -17.09 -14.82
N LYS A 333 -11.06 -18.42 -14.89
CA LYS A 333 -11.84 -19.41 -14.13
C LYS A 333 -11.12 -19.94 -12.88
N ALA A 334 -9.95 -19.41 -12.58
CA ALA A 334 -9.17 -19.88 -11.46
C ALA A 334 -9.49 -19.12 -10.16
N LYS A 335 -9.10 -19.70 -9.03
CA LYS A 335 -9.30 -19.15 -7.69
C LYS A 335 -8.13 -18.24 -7.33
N PRO A 336 -8.35 -17.12 -6.63
CA PRO A 336 -7.25 -16.27 -6.18
C PRO A 336 -6.52 -16.86 -4.98
N LYS A 337 -5.22 -16.57 -4.84
CA LYS A 337 -4.53 -16.57 -3.55
C LYS A 337 -4.91 -15.28 -2.82
N ILE A 338 -5.12 -15.35 -1.51
CA ILE A 338 -5.42 -14.18 -0.68
C ILE A 338 -4.20 -13.89 0.20
N TYR A 339 -3.76 -12.64 0.19
CA TYR A 339 -2.72 -12.13 1.08
C TYR A 339 -3.31 -11.03 1.96
N ILE A 340 -3.06 -11.08 3.26
CA ILE A 340 -3.36 -9.96 4.14
C ILE A 340 -2.42 -8.80 3.78
N ALA A 341 -2.93 -7.57 3.77
CA ALA A 341 -2.20 -6.40 3.27
C ALA A 341 -0.92 -6.07 4.05
N ASP A 342 -0.81 -6.56 5.29
CA ASP A 342 0.41 -6.47 6.09
C ASP A 342 0.47 -7.65 7.09
N ALA A 343 1.66 -8.21 7.28
CA ALA A 343 1.87 -9.32 8.21
C ALA A 343 1.40 -9.00 9.63
N ALA A 344 1.61 -7.76 10.09
CA ALA A 344 1.21 -7.33 11.43
C ALA A 344 -0.31 -7.27 11.61
N ILE A 345 -1.08 -7.01 10.56
CA ILE A 345 -2.55 -7.09 10.63
C ILE A 345 -2.98 -8.51 11.00
N ARG A 346 -2.39 -9.51 10.34
CA ARG A 346 -2.67 -10.93 10.62
C ARG A 346 -2.34 -11.27 12.08
N ASN A 347 -1.14 -10.90 12.53
CA ASN A 347 -0.69 -11.17 13.90
C ASN A 347 -1.61 -10.50 14.93
N ALA A 348 -2.00 -9.24 14.73
CA ALA A 348 -2.90 -8.51 15.61
C ALA A 348 -4.31 -9.12 15.67
N VAL A 349 -4.81 -9.70 14.58
CA VAL A 349 -6.14 -10.33 14.51
C VAL A 349 -6.14 -11.69 15.19
N LEU A 350 -5.15 -12.53 14.93
CA LEU A 350 -5.07 -13.88 15.47
C LEU A 350 -4.64 -13.90 16.93
N MET A 351 -3.92 -12.87 17.41
CA MET A 351 -3.42 -12.74 18.79
C MET A 351 -2.68 -14.00 19.28
N ASP A 352 -1.86 -14.56 18.41
CA ASP A 352 -1.09 -15.75 18.68
C ASP A 352 0.41 -15.41 18.69
N ASP A 353 1.00 -15.43 19.88
CA ASP A 353 2.43 -15.11 20.07
C ASP A 353 3.35 -16.17 19.46
N SER A 354 2.84 -17.36 19.17
CA SER A 354 3.61 -18.46 18.56
C SER A 354 3.85 -18.28 17.05
N LEU A 355 3.08 -17.40 16.38
CA LEU A 355 3.15 -17.22 14.92
C LEU A 355 4.56 -16.91 14.41
N LEU A 356 5.34 -16.12 15.16
CA LEU A 356 6.70 -15.76 14.79
C LEU A 356 7.75 -16.85 15.15
N THR A 357 7.37 -17.87 15.88
CA THR A 357 8.25 -18.98 16.29
C THR A 357 7.98 -20.27 15.52
N ASP A 358 6.74 -20.44 15.02
CA ASP A 358 6.38 -21.58 14.21
C ASP A 358 6.95 -21.44 12.78
N PRO A 359 7.75 -22.41 12.28
CA PRO A 359 8.36 -22.31 10.95
C PRO A 359 7.36 -22.26 9.79
N VAL A 360 6.19 -22.91 9.91
CA VAL A 360 5.16 -22.93 8.87
C VAL A 360 4.46 -21.59 8.81
N GLU A 361 4.08 -21.06 9.97
CA GLU A 361 3.43 -19.75 10.07
C GLU A 361 4.38 -18.63 9.64
N MET A 362 5.65 -18.69 10.00
CA MET A 362 6.68 -17.75 9.51
C MET A 362 6.82 -17.81 7.98
N GLY A 363 6.68 -18.98 7.37
CA GLY A 363 6.64 -19.09 5.90
C GLY A 363 5.52 -18.26 5.30
N LYS A 364 4.29 -18.40 5.81
CA LYS A 364 3.10 -17.63 5.36
C LYS A 364 3.26 -16.12 5.59
N ILE A 365 3.79 -15.74 6.76
CA ILE A 365 4.04 -14.33 7.14
C ILE A 365 5.03 -13.68 6.15
N VAL A 366 6.13 -14.37 5.87
CA VAL A 366 7.16 -13.83 4.96
C VAL A 366 6.67 -13.83 3.52
N GLU A 367 5.98 -14.88 3.06
CA GLU A 367 5.37 -14.88 1.72
C GLU A 367 4.39 -13.71 1.56
N THR A 368 3.54 -13.45 2.58
CA THR A 368 2.65 -12.29 2.63
C THR A 368 3.43 -10.97 2.52
N ALA A 369 4.52 -10.83 3.29
CA ALA A 369 5.36 -9.64 3.25
C ALA A 369 6.04 -9.47 1.87
N VAL A 370 6.54 -10.55 1.26
CA VAL A 370 7.14 -10.53 -0.08
C VAL A 370 6.09 -10.13 -1.12
N TYR A 371 4.92 -10.76 -1.12
CA TYR A 371 3.85 -10.42 -2.06
C TYR A 371 3.46 -8.94 -1.95
N LYS A 372 3.22 -8.44 -0.75
CA LYS A 372 2.88 -7.03 -0.51
C LYS A 372 3.92 -6.08 -1.12
N HIS A 373 5.21 -6.32 -0.88
CA HIS A 373 6.29 -5.46 -1.40
C HIS A 373 6.35 -5.51 -2.92
N VAL A 374 6.24 -6.71 -3.50
CA VAL A 374 6.24 -6.89 -4.96
C VAL A 374 5.02 -6.20 -5.57
N ALA A 375 3.83 -6.43 -5.03
CA ALA A 375 2.60 -5.81 -5.53
C ALA A 375 2.67 -4.26 -5.45
N ALA A 376 3.17 -3.71 -4.34
CA ALA A 376 3.33 -2.27 -4.17
C ALA A 376 4.39 -1.68 -5.12
N PHE A 377 5.56 -2.32 -5.23
CA PHE A 377 6.66 -1.87 -6.10
C PHE A 377 6.29 -1.89 -7.58
N TYR A 378 5.57 -2.93 -8.01
CA TYR A 378 5.18 -3.10 -9.41
C TYR A 378 3.82 -2.49 -9.75
N TYR A 379 3.11 -1.91 -8.78
CA TYR A 379 1.88 -1.17 -9.02
C TYR A 379 2.11 -0.11 -10.12
N GLN A 380 1.30 -0.14 -11.16
CA GLN A 380 1.44 0.71 -12.37
C GLN A 380 2.75 0.53 -13.18
N LYS A 381 3.64 -0.41 -12.82
CA LYS A 381 4.89 -0.66 -13.55
C LYS A 381 4.85 -1.97 -14.34
N ALA A 382 4.06 -2.93 -13.89
CA ALA A 382 3.87 -4.22 -14.54
C ALA A 382 2.42 -4.36 -15.04
N THR A 383 2.21 -5.25 -15.99
CA THR A 383 0.88 -5.57 -16.52
C THR A 383 0.03 -6.27 -15.46
N SER A 384 0.63 -7.21 -14.74
CA SER A 384 0.00 -7.89 -13.61
C SER A 384 1.03 -8.43 -12.61
N VAL A 385 0.58 -8.63 -11.37
CA VAL A 385 1.26 -9.41 -10.35
C VAL A 385 0.30 -10.50 -9.91
N GLY A 386 0.69 -11.75 -10.10
CA GLY A 386 -0.15 -12.90 -9.81
C GLY A 386 0.69 -14.08 -9.34
N TYR A 387 0.14 -15.30 -9.40
CA TYR A 387 0.86 -16.54 -9.16
C TYR A 387 0.73 -17.46 -10.36
N PHE A 388 1.62 -18.45 -10.50
CA PHE A 388 1.48 -19.49 -11.52
C PHE A 388 1.04 -20.78 -10.88
N ARG A 389 0.10 -21.47 -11.55
CA ARG A 389 -0.25 -22.86 -11.22
C ARG A 389 -0.58 -23.61 -12.49
N GLY A 390 0.17 -24.65 -12.79
CA GLY A 390 -0.03 -25.40 -14.03
C GLY A 390 0.82 -26.65 -14.15
N GLY A 391 0.80 -27.25 -15.34
CA GLY A 391 1.52 -28.49 -15.64
C GLY A 391 0.86 -29.76 -15.14
N LYS A 392 1.47 -30.91 -15.49
CA LYS A 392 0.94 -32.26 -15.15
C LYS A 392 0.86 -32.57 -13.66
N LYS A 393 1.62 -31.83 -12.82
CA LYS A 393 1.70 -32.04 -11.35
C LYS A 393 1.09 -30.88 -10.56
N ASN A 394 0.30 -29.98 -11.18
CA ASN A 394 -0.22 -28.74 -10.54
C ASN A 394 0.88 -27.93 -9.82
N LYS A 395 2.04 -27.80 -10.46
CA LYS A 395 3.16 -27.04 -9.92
C LYS A 395 2.80 -25.59 -9.76
N GLU A 396 3.36 -24.95 -8.75
CA GLU A 396 3.05 -23.56 -8.37
C GLU A 396 4.32 -22.72 -8.27
N ILE A 397 4.22 -21.45 -8.64
CA ILE A 397 5.18 -20.40 -8.33
C ILE A 397 4.42 -19.32 -7.58
N ASP A 398 4.93 -18.91 -6.42
CA ASP A 398 4.22 -18.04 -5.49
C ASP A 398 3.87 -16.69 -6.09
N ILE A 399 4.83 -16.06 -6.80
CA ILE A 399 4.62 -14.73 -7.38
C ILE A 399 5.22 -14.68 -8.79
N VAL A 400 4.40 -14.22 -9.73
CA VAL A 400 4.79 -13.93 -11.11
C VAL A 400 4.49 -12.48 -11.40
N VAL A 401 5.51 -11.71 -11.78
CA VAL A 401 5.37 -10.34 -12.26
C VAL A 401 5.43 -10.35 -13.77
N ASP A 402 4.33 -9.96 -14.42
CA ASP A 402 4.22 -9.92 -15.89
C ASP A 402 4.60 -8.52 -16.40
N TYR A 403 5.65 -8.48 -17.21
CA TYR A 403 6.02 -7.32 -18.02
C TYR A 403 5.76 -7.64 -19.50
N HIS A 404 4.62 -7.35 -19.99
CA HIS A 404 4.10 -7.69 -21.32
C HIS A 404 5.14 -7.81 -22.47
N ASN A 405 6.16 -6.95 -22.50
CA ASN A 405 7.20 -6.93 -23.54
C ASN A 405 8.61 -7.26 -23.03
N ALA A 406 8.82 -7.47 -21.75
CA ALA A 406 10.14 -7.67 -21.15
C ALA A 406 10.31 -9.05 -20.49
N GLY A 407 9.32 -9.92 -20.60
CA GLY A 407 9.28 -11.24 -19.97
C GLY A 407 8.88 -11.19 -18.51
N ASN A 408 8.65 -12.36 -17.93
CA ASN A 408 8.17 -12.50 -16.55
C ASN A 408 9.33 -12.49 -15.55
N ILE A 409 9.07 -12.01 -14.32
CA ILE A 409 9.92 -12.26 -13.16
C ILE A 409 9.23 -13.30 -12.30
N LEU A 410 9.92 -14.39 -12.02
CA LEU A 410 9.44 -15.48 -11.17
C LEU A 410 10.03 -15.33 -9.77
N ILE A 411 9.19 -15.42 -8.73
CA ILE A 411 9.63 -15.32 -7.35
C ILE A 411 8.99 -16.45 -6.55
N GLU A 412 9.84 -17.25 -5.89
CA GLU A 412 9.44 -18.34 -5.02
C GLU A 412 9.93 -18.07 -3.60
N VAL A 413 9.10 -18.29 -2.59
CA VAL A 413 9.43 -18.06 -1.19
C VAL A 413 9.70 -19.37 -0.47
N LYS A 414 10.96 -19.65 -0.16
CA LYS A 414 11.40 -20.84 0.58
C LYS A 414 11.99 -20.40 1.93
N TYR A 415 11.13 -19.91 2.85
CA TYR A 415 11.59 -19.34 4.13
C TYR A 415 11.96 -20.41 5.15
N ARG A 416 12.98 -21.20 4.81
CA ARG A 416 13.60 -22.22 5.66
C ARG A 416 15.10 -22.26 5.38
N GLU A 417 15.87 -22.81 6.32
CA GLU A 417 17.31 -22.97 6.15
C GLU A 417 17.63 -24.08 5.15
N GLY A 418 18.67 -23.82 4.32
CA GLY A 418 19.20 -24.81 3.38
C GLY A 418 18.16 -25.38 2.41
N ALA A 419 17.13 -24.60 2.07
CA ALA A 419 16.03 -25.07 1.23
C ALA A 419 16.55 -25.57 -0.13
N PRO A 420 16.56 -26.88 -0.42
CA PRO A 420 16.94 -27.39 -1.71
C PRO A 420 15.89 -26.98 -2.74
N ILE A 421 16.33 -26.79 -3.97
CA ILE A 421 15.46 -26.53 -5.12
C ILE A 421 15.65 -27.70 -6.06
N PRO A 422 14.68 -28.64 -6.07
CA PRO A 422 14.71 -29.74 -7.02
C PRO A 422 14.64 -29.24 -8.47
N ASP A 423 15.32 -29.93 -9.37
CA ASP A 423 15.26 -29.57 -10.80
C ASP A 423 13.86 -29.67 -11.39
N ASP A 424 12.97 -30.44 -10.78
CA ASP A 424 11.56 -30.57 -11.16
C ASP A 424 10.64 -29.58 -10.41
N ASP A 425 11.18 -28.61 -9.66
CA ASP A 425 10.40 -27.49 -9.10
C ASP A 425 9.93 -26.57 -10.24
N ALA A 426 8.74 -25.98 -10.12
CA ALA A 426 8.17 -25.12 -11.17
C ALA A 426 9.10 -23.97 -11.57
N ILE A 427 9.70 -23.30 -10.60
CA ILE A 427 10.59 -22.18 -10.87
C ILE A 427 11.87 -22.63 -11.60
N ALA A 428 12.40 -23.83 -11.31
CA ALA A 428 13.59 -24.37 -11.98
C ALA A 428 13.30 -24.75 -13.43
N GLU A 429 12.11 -25.32 -13.72
CA GLU A 429 11.68 -25.67 -15.08
C GLU A 429 11.38 -24.43 -15.93
N LEU A 430 10.73 -23.43 -15.35
CA LEU A 430 10.23 -22.26 -16.08
C LEU A 430 11.20 -21.06 -16.11
N CYS A 431 12.29 -21.11 -15.34
CA CYS A 431 13.24 -20.00 -15.28
C CYS A 431 13.86 -19.65 -16.64
N ALA A 432 14.00 -20.63 -17.56
CA ALA A 432 14.55 -20.41 -18.90
C ALA A 432 13.71 -19.43 -19.73
N GLU A 433 12.39 -19.43 -19.54
CA GLU A 433 11.43 -18.58 -20.24
C GLU A 433 11.24 -17.20 -19.58
N ALA A 434 11.74 -17.04 -18.34
CA ALA A 434 11.58 -15.81 -17.57
C ALA A 434 12.72 -14.82 -17.81
N SER A 435 12.50 -13.53 -17.59
CA SER A 435 13.57 -12.50 -17.58
C SER A 435 14.48 -12.65 -16.37
N ALA A 436 13.90 -13.02 -15.20
CA ALA A 436 14.64 -13.32 -13.98
C ALA A 436 13.87 -14.34 -13.12
N ALA A 437 14.61 -15.14 -12.33
CA ALA A 437 14.05 -16.02 -11.31
C ALA A 437 14.74 -15.78 -9.97
N ILE A 438 13.95 -15.60 -8.92
CA ILE A 438 14.42 -15.21 -7.58
C ILE A 438 13.82 -16.17 -6.55
N ILE A 439 14.66 -16.69 -5.68
CA ILE A 439 14.28 -17.52 -4.56
C ILE A 439 14.55 -16.74 -3.29
N VAL A 440 13.48 -16.43 -2.60
CA VAL A 440 13.54 -15.70 -1.33
C VAL A 440 13.70 -16.70 -0.19
N THR A 441 14.82 -16.59 0.54
CA THR A 441 15.24 -17.55 1.56
C THR A 441 15.21 -16.93 2.97
N LYS A 442 15.50 -17.75 3.99
CA LYS A 442 15.59 -17.31 5.38
C LYS A 442 16.97 -16.79 5.74
N SER A 443 18.00 -17.55 5.40
CA SER A 443 19.36 -17.34 5.92
C SER A 443 20.26 -16.57 4.97
N ALA A 444 21.14 -15.73 5.54
CA ALA A 444 22.21 -15.09 4.79
C ALA A 444 23.21 -16.10 4.19
N SER A 445 23.35 -17.30 4.78
CA SER A 445 24.16 -18.38 4.24
C SER A 445 23.61 -18.97 2.94
N ASP A 446 22.31 -18.80 2.67
CA ASP A 446 21.68 -19.27 1.44
C ASP A 446 21.86 -18.29 0.25
N PHE A 447 22.51 -17.16 0.49
CA PHE A 447 22.68 -16.15 -0.53
C PHE A 447 23.65 -16.58 -1.64
N GLY A 448 23.25 -16.40 -2.88
CA GLY A 448 24.09 -16.74 -4.03
C GLY A 448 23.31 -16.94 -5.33
N VAL A 449 23.97 -17.56 -6.28
CA VAL A 449 23.40 -17.96 -7.56
C VAL A 449 23.22 -19.46 -7.58
N HIS A 450 22.05 -19.92 -7.93
CA HIS A 450 21.72 -21.32 -8.14
C HIS A 450 21.68 -21.62 -9.65
N ASN A 451 22.55 -22.53 -10.11
CA ASN A 451 22.61 -22.96 -11.48
C ASN A 451 21.56 -24.04 -11.73
N THR A 452 20.72 -23.88 -12.74
CA THR A 452 19.73 -24.86 -13.12
C THR A 452 20.21 -25.73 -14.28
N LYS A 453 19.60 -26.91 -14.46
CA LYS A 453 19.85 -27.74 -15.64
C LYS A 453 19.44 -27.08 -16.96
N SER A 454 18.55 -26.10 -16.92
CA SER A 454 18.16 -25.32 -18.09
C SER A 454 19.23 -24.34 -18.56
N GLY A 455 20.32 -24.19 -17.79
CA GLY A 455 21.43 -23.26 -18.07
C GLY A 455 21.13 -21.81 -17.70
N LYS A 456 19.99 -21.52 -17.07
CA LYS A 456 19.67 -20.17 -16.57
C LYS A 456 19.84 -20.11 -15.07
N ASP A 457 20.52 -19.08 -14.62
CA ASP A 457 20.80 -18.84 -13.22
C ASP A 457 19.59 -18.24 -12.47
N MET A 458 19.40 -18.67 -11.23
CA MET A 458 18.42 -18.11 -10.29
C MET A 458 19.16 -17.43 -9.14
N LEU A 459 18.64 -16.27 -8.71
CA LEU A 459 19.16 -15.58 -7.53
C LEU A 459 18.54 -16.19 -6.26
N ARG A 460 19.36 -16.62 -5.32
CA ARG A 460 18.93 -16.93 -3.95
C ARG A 460 19.27 -15.73 -3.06
N ILE A 461 18.28 -15.20 -2.35
CA ILE A 461 18.45 -13.99 -1.54
C ILE A 461 17.59 -14.05 -0.27
N PRO A 462 18.14 -13.70 0.92
CA PRO A 462 17.35 -13.60 2.14
C PRO A 462 16.22 -12.58 2.02
N ALA A 463 15.07 -12.88 2.65
CA ALA A 463 13.87 -12.05 2.58
C ALA A 463 14.13 -10.60 2.97
N PHE A 464 14.80 -10.34 4.09
CA PHE A 464 15.11 -8.98 4.53
C PHE A 464 15.91 -8.18 3.50
N ALA A 465 16.88 -8.83 2.85
CA ALA A 465 17.71 -8.22 1.82
C ALA A 465 16.91 -7.92 0.55
N PHE A 466 16.08 -8.87 0.10
CA PHE A 466 15.22 -8.69 -1.06
C PHE A 466 14.23 -7.54 -0.87
N LEU A 467 13.53 -7.48 0.28
CA LEU A 467 12.54 -6.44 0.56
C LEU A 467 13.20 -5.07 0.73
N TYR A 468 14.39 -5.00 1.33
CA TYR A 468 15.15 -3.76 1.41
C TYR A 468 15.53 -3.24 0.02
N LEU A 469 16.03 -4.12 -0.86
CA LEU A 469 16.45 -3.76 -2.22
C LEU A 469 15.28 -3.30 -3.11
N LEU A 470 14.08 -3.85 -2.94
CA LEU A 470 12.90 -3.34 -3.64
C LEU A 470 12.64 -1.87 -3.29
N GLY A 471 12.65 -1.52 -2.01
CA GLY A 471 12.44 -0.13 -1.58
C GLY A 471 13.63 0.78 -1.95
N HIS A 472 14.87 0.27 -1.91
CA HIS A 472 16.04 1.01 -2.38
C HIS A 472 15.93 1.37 -3.87
N ALA A 473 15.49 0.42 -4.70
CA ALA A 473 15.25 0.65 -6.13
C ALA A 473 14.11 1.65 -6.36
N GLU A 474 13.06 1.61 -5.55
CA GLU A 474 11.94 2.56 -5.60
C GLU A 474 12.40 3.98 -5.31
N LYS A 475 13.13 4.20 -4.22
CA LYS A 475 13.67 5.51 -3.85
C LYS A 475 14.56 6.12 -4.95
N ASN A 476 15.38 5.30 -5.60
CA ASN A 476 16.25 5.77 -6.67
C ASN A 476 15.47 6.15 -7.93
N GLY A 477 14.30 5.58 -8.17
CA GLY A 477 13.38 5.98 -9.23
C GLY A 477 12.84 7.40 -9.05
N TYR A 478 12.73 7.88 -7.79
CA TYR A 478 12.29 9.25 -7.50
C TYR A 478 13.41 10.28 -7.49
N LYS A 479 14.68 9.87 -7.24
CA LYS A 479 15.83 10.79 -7.23
C LYS A 479 16.24 11.33 -8.59
N GLY A 480 15.77 10.73 -9.69
CA GLY A 480 16.04 11.20 -11.06
C GLY A 480 15.12 12.32 -11.54
N ILE A 481 14.29 12.87 -10.67
CA ILE A 481 13.25 13.87 -10.99
C ILE A 481 13.47 15.16 -10.16
N GLY A 482 14.64 15.33 -9.57
CA GLY A 482 15.06 16.56 -8.87
C GLY A 482 16.06 17.32 -9.69
#